data_c07cb73722acb164f123d5658883d779
#
_entry.id   c07cb73722acb164f123d5658883d779
#
_cell.length_a   1.000
_cell.length_b   1.000
_cell.length_c   1.000
_cell.angle_alpha   90.00
_cell.angle_beta   90.00
_cell.angle_gamma   90.00
#
_symmetry.space_group_name_H-M   'P 1'
#
loop_
_entity.id
_entity.type
_entity.pdbx_description
1 polymer ?
#
loop_
_entity_poly.entity_id
_entity_poly.type
_entity_poly.pdbx_seq_one_letter_code
_entity_poly.pdbx_strand_id
1 'polypeptide(L)'
;SNLARPSSGHIYFTLKDEDGAIRCAMFRNQNSRLNFEPQNGDQCILKGQVSLYAPRGDYQLIVSSMQPAGSGNLMQQFDALKKKLDAEGLFAQSIKQDLPAQPRHIGVITSESTAAFQDILTTIQRRAPISQVTLIPATVQGDTAPRTLINALQNVLEFNNANPLNAFDVILMCRGGGSIEDLWAFNNESLAREIYDFPIPIVSGVGHEIDFTIADFVSDLRAPTPTAAAELVTEFYFQLEDTISNVKKSLLGSFQALIQEKSQKILLTSQNLKSPMTLLKEQSQSLDNLEIRLSQIMRSLM
;
A
#
# COMPACT_ATOMS: atom_id res chain seq x y z
N SER A 1 24.16 31.35 2.49
CA SER A 1 23.58 32.43 3.31
C SER A 1 22.88 33.45 2.43
N ASN A 2 22.05 34.34 3.05
CA ASN A 2 21.31 35.41 2.34
C ASN A 2 20.42 34.90 1.18
N LEU A 3 19.75 33.77 1.40
CA LEU A 3 18.87 33.18 0.40
C LEU A 3 17.63 34.05 0.20
N ALA A 4 17.39 34.47 -1.04
CA ALA A 4 16.23 35.26 -1.45
C ALA A 4 15.52 34.59 -2.64
N ARG A 5 14.18 34.48 -2.55
CA ARG A 5 13.31 33.88 -3.57
C ARG A 5 12.27 34.91 -4.02
N PRO A 6 12.60 35.79 -4.98
CA PRO A 6 11.62 36.71 -5.53
C PRO A 6 10.54 35.96 -6.33
N SER A 7 9.41 36.65 -6.55
CA SER A 7 8.25 36.09 -7.31
C SER A 7 8.56 35.68 -8.75
N SER A 8 9.70 36.12 -9.28
CA SER A 8 10.21 35.71 -10.61
C SER A 8 10.63 34.23 -10.68
N GLY A 9 10.72 33.52 -9.53
CA GLY A 9 11.14 32.13 -9.46
C GLY A 9 12.65 31.90 -9.54
N HIS A 10 13.47 32.96 -9.54
CA HIS A 10 14.91 32.86 -9.42
C HIS A 10 15.32 32.70 -7.94
N ILE A 11 16.51 32.14 -7.68
CA ILE A 11 17.09 32.09 -6.34
C ILE A 11 18.39 32.89 -6.35
N TYR A 12 18.53 33.79 -5.39
CA TYR A 12 19.75 34.54 -5.15
C TYR A 12 20.26 34.21 -3.75
N PHE A 13 21.55 33.95 -3.63
CA PHE A 13 22.18 33.63 -2.36
C PHE A 13 23.66 33.95 -2.37
N THR A 14 24.31 33.87 -1.23
CA THR A 14 25.76 34.02 -1.08
C THR A 14 26.36 32.67 -0.67
N LEU A 15 27.22 32.11 -1.51
CA LEU A 15 28.11 31.01 -1.13
C LEU A 15 29.28 31.60 -0.39
N LYS A 16 29.66 31.02 0.74
CA LYS A 16 30.84 31.43 1.52
C LYS A 16 31.51 30.22 2.16
N ASP A 17 32.80 30.27 2.24
CA ASP A 17 33.68 29.37 3.02
C ASP A 17 34.49 30.17 4.05
N GLU A 18 35.55 29.56 4.58
CA GLU A 18 36.44 30.20 5.57
C GLU A 18 37.22 31.35 4.98
N ASP A 19 37.52 31.31 3.67
CA ASP A 19 38.44 32.21 2.97
C ASP A 19 37.73 33.31 2.14
N GLY A 20 36.45 33.10 1.79
CA GLY A 20 35.77 34.05 0.90
C GLY A 20 34.26 33.89 0.77
N ALA A 21 33.69 34.82 -0.02
CA ALA A 21 32.25 34.78 -0.33
C ALA A 21 32.00 35.22 -1.75
N ILE A 22 31.10 34.51 -2.47
CA ILE A 22 30.68 34.87 -3.82
C ILE A 22 29.16 34.94 -3.92
N ARG A 23 28.62 35.92 -4.59
CA ARG A 23 27.19 36.01 -4.90
C ARG A 23 26.82 35.00 -5.96
N CYS A 24 25.70 34.30 -5.75
CA CYS A 24 25.20 33.28 -6.65
C CYS A 24 23.81 33.64 -7.14
N ALA A 25 23.56 33.35 -8.42
CA ALA A 25 22.25 33.45 -9.05
C ALA A 25 21.89 32.13 -9.72
N MET A 26 20.75 31.56 -9.35
CA MET A 26 20.20 30.38 -9.99
C MET A 26 18.87 30.71 -10.62
N PHE A 27 18.78 30.55 -11.94
CA PHE A 27 17.60 30.92 -12.71
C PHE A 27 16.48 29.90 -12.59
N ARG A 28 15.23 30.33 -12.84
CA ARG A 28 14.02 29.53 -12.69
C ARG A 28 14.11 28.15 -13.34
N ASN A 29 14.66 28.05 -14.55
CA ASN A 29 14.76 26.78 -15.29
C ASN A 29 15.67 25.76 -14.59
N GLN A 30 16.69 26.19 -13.89
CA GLN A 30 17.58 25.33 -13.10
C GLN A 30 16.99 25.05 -11.72
N ASN A 31 16.41 26.09 -11.10
CA ASN A 31 15.76 25.97 -9.80
C ASN A 31 14.59 24.97 -9.81
N SER A 32 13.78 24.91 -10.87
CA SER A 32 12.67 23.97 -11.00
C SER A 32 13.09 22.48 -11.11
N ARG A 33 14.38 22.22 -11.26
CA ARG A 33 14.98 20.86 -11.31
C ARG A 33 15.63 20.45 -9.99
N LEU A 34 15.58 21.30 -8.96
CA LEU A 34 16.10 20.94 -7.66
C LEU A 34 15.15 19.95 -6.98
N ASN A 35 15.73 18.86 -6.46
CA ASN A 35 15.00 17.84 -5.71
C ASN A 35 14.96 18.13 -4.20
N PHE A 36 15.48 19.29 -3.78
CA PHE A 36 15.50 19.72 -2.38
C PHE A 36 15.30 21.24 -2.28
N GLU A 37 14.93 21.70 -1.11
CA GLU A 37 14.70 23.10 -0.82
C GLU A 37 15.87 23.70 -0.03
N PRO A 38 16.84 24.42 -0.68
CA PRO A 38 18.00 24.96 -0.01
C PRO A 38 17.60 25.99 1.05
N GLN A 39 18.26 25.92 2.22
CA GLN A 39 18.06 26.83 3.34
C GLN A 39 19.36 27.59 3.68
N ASN A 40 19.23 28.66 4.48
CA ASN A 40 20.40 29.37 4.99
C ASN A 40 21.17 28.47 5.97
N GLY A 41 22.44 28.27 5.70
CA GLY A 41 23.31 27.40 6.51
C GLY A 41 23.65 26.07 5.87
N ASP A 42 22.91 25.67 4.83
CA ASP A 42 23.20 24.41 4.12
C ASP A 42 24.57 24.44 3.46
N GLN A 43 25.28 23.33 3.57
CA GLN A 43 26.49 23.08 2.77
C GLN A 43 26.10 22.49 1.42
N CYS A 44 26.53 23.12 0.33
CA CYS A 44 26.14 22.71 -1.00
C CYS A 44 27.35 22.68 -1.96
N ILE A 45 27.34 21.68 -2.86
CA ILE A 45 28.22 21.65 -4.02
C ILE A 45 27.50 22.31 -5.18
N LEU A 46 28.13 23.35 -5.74
CA LEU A 46 27.56 24.11 -6.84
C LEU A 46 28.38 23.87 -8.13
N LYS A 47 27.69 23.69 -9.25
CA LYS A 47 28.27 23.82 -10.58
C LYS A 47 27.71 25.05 -11.22
N GLY A 48 28.58 25.86 -11.78
CA GLY A 48 28.16 27.12 -12.43
C GLY A 48 29.29 27.79 -13.18
N GLN A 49 28.97 28.92 -13.77
CA GLN A 49 29.91 29.74 -14.52
C GLN A 49 30.12 31.07 -13.78
N VAL A 50 31.37 31.43 -13.56
CA VAL A 50 31.70 32.74 -13.01
C VAL A 50 31.44 33.80 -14.09
N SER A 51 30.71 34.85 -13.71
CA SER A 51 30.34 35.96 -14.60
C SER A 51 30.48 37.28 -13.85
N LEU A 52 30.58 38.38 -14.61
CA LEU A 52 30.60 39.73 -14.07
C LEU A 52 29.20 40.36 -14.18
N TYR A 53 28.68 40.85 -13.06
CA TYR A 53 27.45 41.63 -13.08
C TYR A 53 27.77 43.09 -13.40
N ALA A 54 27.72 43.43 -14.68
CA ALA A 54 28.16 44.73 -15.21
C ALA A 54 27.61 45.98 -14.50
N PRO A 55 26.32 46.03 -14.02
CA PRO A 55 25.78 47.22 -13.35
C PRO A 55 26.48 47.60 -12.03
N ARG A 56 27.13 46.62 -11.36
CA ARG A 56 27.84 46.84 -10.07
C ARG A 56 29.32 46.48 -10.11
N GLY A 57 29.78 45.84 -11.17
CA GLY A 57 31.17 45.38 -11.28
C GLY A 57 31.50 44.18 -10.37
N ASP A 58 30.49 43.49 -9.81
CA ASP A 58 30.67 42.38 -8.88
C ASP A 58 30.82 41.06 -9.65
N TYR A 59 31.71 40.19 -9.16
CA TYR A 59 31.74 38.80 -9.61
C TYR A 59 30.53 38.04 -9.04
N GLN A 60 29.92 37.23 -9.89
CA GLN A 60 28.82 36.32 -9.49
C GLN A 60 28.99 34.94 -10.10
N LEU A 61 28.49 33.94 -9.42
CA LEU A 61 28.38 32.57 -9.92
C LEU A 61 26.97 32.35 -10.46
N ILE A 62 26.84 32.10 -11.78
CA ILE A 62 25.59 31.65 -12.40
C ILE A 62 25.51 30.14 -12.20
N VAL A 63 24.66 29.69 -11.28
CA VAL A 63 24.54 28.28 -10.86
C VAL A 63 23.70 27.53 -11.87
N SER A 64 24.27 26.46 -12.44
CA SER A 64 23.59 25.52 -13.33
C SER A 64 23.03 24.29 -12.60
N SER A 65 23.68 23.84 -11.52
CA SER A 65 23.19 22.78 -10.65
C SER A 65 23.66 23.01 -9.21
N MET A 66 22.87 22.53 -8.26
CA MET A 66 23.14 22.56 -6.82
C MET A 66 22.80 21.20 -6.23
N GLN A 67 23.66 20.70 -5.35
CA GLN A 67 23.48 19.46 -4.62
C GLN A 67 23.92 19.68 -3.16
N PRO A 68 23.28 19.04 -2.16
CA PRO A 68 23.77 19.04 -0.78
C PRO A 68 25.20 18.51 -0.73
N ALA A 69 26.06 19.15 0.07
CA ALA A 69 27.42 18.68 0.27
C ALA A 69 27.34 17.44 1.18
N GLY A 70 27.69 16.29 0.69
CA GLY A 70 27.60 15.04 1.45
C GLY A 70 26.82 13.96 0.70
N SER A 71 25.83 14.32 -0.13
CA SER A 71 25.07 13.35 -0.92
C SER A 71 25.93 12.47 -1.82
N GLY A 72 27.02 13.00 -2.38
CA GLY A 72 27.97 12.22 -3.18
C GLY A 72 28.76 11.18 -2.35
N ASN A 73 29.10 11.51 -1.11
CA ASN A 73 29.77 10.57 -0.21
C ASN A 73 28.81 9.50 0.31
N LEU A 74 27.57 9.92 0.69
CA LEU A 74 26.54 8.98 1.12
C LEU A 74 26.19 7.98 0.01
N MET A 75 26.04 8.43 -1.23
CA MET A 75 25.76 7.52 -2.36
C MET A 75 26.90 6.54 -2.61
N GLN A 76 28.15 6.95 -2.50
CA GLN A 76 29.30 6.04 -2.61
C GLN A 76 29.32 5.00 -1.48
N GLN A 77 29.02 5.42 -0.24
CA GLN A 77 28.92 4.51 0.91
C GLN A 77 27.78 3.51 0.73
N PHE A 78 26.61 3.98 0.25
CA PHE A 78 25.47 3.12 -0.07
C PHE A 78 25.83 2.07 -1.12
N ASP A 79 26.44 2.48 -2.25
CA ASP A 79 26.85 1.57 -3.32
C ASP A 79 27.89 0.55 -2.86
N ALA A 80 28.85 0.98 -2.03
CA ALA A 80 29.86 0.09 -1.46
C ALA A 80 29.24 -0.95 -0.52
N LEU A 81 28.35 -0.51 0.39
CA LEU A 81 27.65 -1.38 1.32
C LEU A 81 26.70 -2.34 0.59
N LYS A 82 25.96 -1.84 -0.40
CA LYS A 82 25.10 -2.67 -1.24
C LYS A 82 25.87 -3.78 -1.93
N LYS A 83 27.00 -3.46 -2.58
CA LYS A 83 27.84 -4.46 -3.24
C LYS A 83 28.41 -5.49 -2.26
N LYS A 84 28.79 -5.07 -1.05
CA LYS A 84 29.29 -5.95 -0.01
C LYS A 84 28.22 -6.97 0.40
N LEU A 85 27.03 -6.49 0.78
CA LEU A 85 25.95 -7.34 1.29
C LEU A 85 25.33 -8.23 0.19
N ASP A 86 25.31 -7.75 -1.06
CA ASP A 86 24.90 -8.54 -2.22
C ASP A 86 25.87 -9.70 -2.48
N ALA A 87 27.18 -9.45 -2.42
CA ALA A 87 28.21 -10.49 -2.54
C ALA A 87 28.15 -11.54 -1.41
N GLU A 88 27.69 -11.16 -0.22
CA GLU A 88 27.42 -12.06 0.90
C GLU A 88 26.08 -12.82 0.75
N GLY A 89 25.23 -12.45 -0.22
CA GLY A 89 23.96 -13.11 -0.51
C GLY A 89 22.76 -12.66 0.31
N LEU A 90 22.86 -11.55 1.08
CA LEU A 90 21.76 -11.08 1.95
C LEU A 90 20.51 -10.62 1.18
N PHE A 91 20.62 -10.41 -0.13
CA PHE A 91 19.51 -9.96 -0.97
C PHE A 91 18.88 -11.09 -1.79
N ALA A 92 19.35 -12.32 -1.62
CA ALA A 92 18.88 -13.46 -2.41
C ALA A 92 17.39 -13.72 -2.17
N GLN A 93 16.61 -13.83 -3.25
CA GLN A 93 15.17 -14.08 -3.17
C GLN A 93 14.83 -15.42 -2.49
N SER A 94 15.75 -16.38 -2.53
CA SER A 94 15.58 -17.71 -1.94
C SER A 94 15.55 -17.77 -0.42
N ILE A 95 16.01 -16.71 0.24
CA ILE A 95 16.04 -16.62 1.71
C ILE A 95 14.89 -15.80 2.28
N LYS A 96 14.19 -15.05 1.42
CA LYS A 96 13.07 -14.22 1.84
C LYS A 96 11.88 -15.08 2.24
N GLN A 97 11.27 -14.70 3.36
CA GLN A 97 10.13 -15.39 3.92
C GLN A 97 8.83 -14.95 3.21
N ASP A 98 7.93 -15.90 3.00
CA ASP A 98 6.60 -15.58 2.50
C ASP A 98 5.77 -14.87 3.57
N LEU A 99 4.97 -13.89 3.15
CA LEU A 99 4.05 -13.23 4.07
C LEU A 99 2.93 -14.18 4.50
N PRO A 100 2.51 -14.16 5.78
CA PRO A 100 1.35 -14.91 6.22
C PRO A 100 0.10 -14.44 5.48
N ALA A 101 -0.66 -15.38 4.93
CA ALA A 101 -1.90 -15.06 4.21
C ALA A 101 -2.94 -14.35 5.10
N GLN A 102 -2.95 -14.65 6.39
CA GLN A 102 -3.92 -14.13 7.36
C GLN A 102 -3.23 -13.64 8.63
N PRO A 103 -2.49 -12.53 8.59
CA PRO A 103 -1.82 -12.01 9.77
C PRO A 103 -2.85 -11.58 10.81
N ARG A 104 -2.79 -12.17 11.98
CA ARG A 104 -3.66 -11.82 13.13
C ARG A 104 -3.07 -10.74 13.99
N HIS A 105 -1.75 -10.72 14.12
CA HIS A 105 -1.04 -9.76 14.92
C HIS A 105 0.08 -9.12 14.10
N ILE A 106 -0.08 -7.85 13.76
CA ILE A 106 0.82 -7.05 12.94
C ILE A 106 1.60 -6.10 13.85
N GLY A 107 2.92 -6.22 13.88
CA GLY A 107 3.81 -5.29 14.54
C GLY A 107 4.17 -4.14 13.62
N VAL A 108 4.14 -2.90 14.11
CA VAL A 108 4.54 -1.71 13.35
C VAL A 108 5.68 -1.03 14.05
N ILE A 109 6.88 -1.09 13.48
CA ILE A 109 8.08 -0.39 13.95
C ILE A 109 8.13 0.96 13.24
N THR A 110 7.85 2.02 13.98
CA THR A 110 7.90 3.42 13.51
C THR A 110 7.94 4.39 14.70
N SER A 111 8.05 5.67 14.42
CA SER A 111 7.96 6.68 15.46
C SER A 111 6.49 6.93 15.87
N GLU A 112 6.26 7.08 17.15
CA GLU A 112 4.93 7.18 17.78
C GLU A 112 4.08 8.36 17.27
N SER A 113 4.73 9.48 16.95
CA SER A 113 4.05 10.73 16.58
C SER A 113 3.89 10.97 15.08
N THR A 114 4.14 9.94 14.24
CA THR A 114 4.18 10.13 12.78
C THR A 114 2.82 9.91 12.11
N ALA A 115 2.55 10.68 11.05
CA ALA A 115 1.42 10.47 10.15
C ALA A 115 1.43 9.04 9.56
N ALA A 116 2.63 8.49 9.30
CA ALA A 116 2.80 7.14 8.77
C ALA A 116 2.11 6.06 9.60
N PHE A 117 2.18 6.13 10.93
CA PHE A 117 1.48 5.17 11.81
C PHE A 117 -0.03 5.30 11.70
N GLN A 118 -0.56 6.52 11.64
CA GLN A 118 -2.00 6.75 11.50
C GLN A 118 -2.52 6.25 10.15
N ASP A 119 -1.76 6.44 9.08
CA ASP A 119 -2.09 5.95 7.75
C ASP A 119 -2.13 4.42 7.70
N ILE A 120 -1.13 3.75 8.31
CA ILE A 120 -1.09 2.29 8.46
C ILE A 120 -2.31 1.80 9.24
N LEU A 121 -2.57 2.39 10.41
CA LEU A 121 -3.66 1.98 11.28
C LEU A 121 -5.02 2.11 10.59
N THR A 122 -5.28 3.26 9.94
CA THR A 122 -6.50 3.52 9.19
C THR A 122 -6.68 2.50 8.05
N THR A 123 -5.59 2.19 7.35
CA THR A 123 -5.60 1.23 6.24
C THR A 123 -5.91 -0.18 6.72
N ILE A 124 -5.24 -0.65 7.78
CA ILE A 124 -5.47 -1.98 8.35
C ILE A 124 -6.88 -2.10 8.93
N GLN A 125 -7.35 -1.11 9.69
CA GLN A 125 -8.71 -1.12 10.26
C GLN A 125 -9.80 -1.23 9.18
N ARG A 126 -9.59 -0.60 8.03
CA ARG A 126 -10.52 -0.67 6.90
C ARG A 126 -10.49 -2.02 6.18
N ARG A 127 -9.29 -2.62 5.98
CA ARG A 127 -9.09 -3.80 5.12
C ARG A 127 -9.10 -5.12 5.90
N ALA A 128 -8.62 -5.10 7.14
CA ALA A 128 -8.50 -6.27 8.01
C ALA A 128 -8.89 -5.93 9.46
N PRO A 129 -10.16 -5.61 9.74
CA PRO A 129 -10.60 -5.15 11.07
C PRO A 129 -10.42 -6.18 12.18
N ILE A 130 -10.15 -7.44 11.85
CA ILE A 130 -9.90 -8.52 12.81
C ILE A 130 -8.43 -8.66 13.20
N SER A 131 -7.52 -8.00 12.46
CA SER A 131 -6.08 -8.05 12.78
C SER A 131 -5.76 -7.07 13.90
N GLN A 132 -5.02 -7.55 14.89
CA GLN A 132 -4.47 -6.72 15.95
C GLN A 132 -3.25 -5.98 15.41
N VAL A 133 -3.13 -4.69 15.73
CA VAL A 133 -1.97 -3.85 15.38
C VAL A 133 -1.31 -3.37 16.66
N THR A 134 -0.01 -3.60 16.80
CA THR A 134 0.77 -3.13 17.94
C THR A 134 1.91 -2.25 17.45
N LEU A 135 1.97 -1.02 17.97
CA LEU A 135 3.08 -0.11 17.73
C LEU A 135 4.29 -0.54 18.58
N ILE A 136 5.44 -0.66 17.93
CA ILE A 136 6.75 -0.86 18.56
C ILE A 136 7.53 0.42 18.32
N PRO A 137 7.60 1.33 19.29
CA PRO A 137 8.15 2.66 19.08
C PRO A 137 9.66 2.61 18.84
N ALA A 138 10.10 3.25 17.76
CA ALA A 138 11.51 3.42 17.42
C ALA A 138 11.76 4.80 16.81
N THR A 139 12.95 5.36 17.04
CA THR A 139 13.42 6.50 16.28
C THR A 139 13.76 6.05 14.85
N VAL A 140 13.19 6.71 13.85
CA VAL A 140 13.33 6.31 12.43
C VAL A 140 14.18 7.28 11.60
N GLN A 141 14.88 8.22 12.25
CA GLN A 141 15.77 9.18 11.61
C GLN A 141 16.87 9.62 12.58
N GLY A 142 18.00 10.11 12.03
CA GLY A 142 19.17 10.53 12.81
C GLY A 142 20.08 9.37 13.25
N ASP A 143 21.19 9.70 13.88
CA ASP A 143 22.31 8.77 14.16
C ASP A 143 21.96 7.63 15.14
N THR A 144 20.98 7.83 15.99
CA THR A 144 20.55 6.83 16.98
C THR A 144 19.54 5.83 16.41
N ALA A 145 18.94 6.14 15.27
CA ALA A 145 17.84 5.34 14.70
C ALA A 145 18.22 3.87 14.40
N PRO A 146 19.38 3.53 13.84
CA PRO A 146 19.72 2.13 13.59
C PRO A 146 19.70 1.28 14.87
N ARG A 147 20.21 1.85 15.98
CA ARG A 147 20.21 1.16 17.28
C ARG A 147 18.80 0.98 17.84
N THR A 148 17.94 1.99 17.72
CA THR A 148 16.56 1.89 18.22
C THR A 148 15.73 0.90 17.40
N LEU A 149 15.96 0.82 16.08
CA LEU A 149 15.33 -0.16 15.18
C LEU A 149 15.75 -1.60 15.53
N ILE A 150 17.05 -1.84 15.76
CA ILE A 150 17.56 -3.13 16.22
C ILE A 150 16.93 -3.53 17.57
N ASN A 151 16.92 -2.60 18.54
CA ASN A 151 16.28 -2.86 19.83
C ASN A 151 14.79 -3.17 19.68
N ALA A 152 14.08 -2.49 18.76
CA ALA A 152 12.69 -2.74 18.48
C ALA A 152 12.46 -4.16 17.93
N LEU A 153 13.33 -4.65 17.04
CA LEU A 153 13.28 -6.04 16.55
C LEU A 153 13.54 -7.04 17.69
N GLN A 154 14.50 -6.77 18.56
CA GLN A 154 14.79 -7.63 19.73
C GLN A 154 13.61 -7.67 20.69
N ASN A 155 12.96 -6.52 20.98
CA ASN A 155 11.75 -6.46 21.78
C ASN A 155 10.61 -7.30 21.19
N VAL A 156 10.47 -7.37 19.88
CA VAL A 156 9.50 -8.25 19.20
C VAL A 156 9.78 -9.73 19.53
N LEU A 157 11.05 -10.15 19.46
CA LEU A 157 11.42 -11.53 19.79
C LEU A 157 11.18 -11.87 21.25
N GLU A 158 11.52 -10.96 22.16
CA GLU A 158 11.23 -11.11 23.59
C GLU A 158 9.73 -11.22 23.85
N PHE A 159 8.94 -10.37 23.22
CA PHE A 159 7.48 -10.40 23.33
C PHE A 159 6.90 -11.73 22.84
N ASN A 160 7.32 -12.22 21.66
CA ASN A 160 6.85 -13.48 21.09
C ASN A 160 7.21 -14.68 21.96
N ASN A 161 8.42 -14.70 22.53
CA ASN A 161 8.84 -15.73 23.47
C ASN A 161 8.00 -15.74 24.75
N ALA A 162 7.64 -14.56 25.24
CA ALA A 162 6.80 -14.43 26.43
C ALA A 162 5.31 -14.69 26.15
N ASN A 163 4.84 -14.48 24.92
CA ASN A 163 3.43 -14.53 24.54
C ASN A 163 3.20 -15.36 23.26
N PRO A 164 3.48 -16.66 23.25
CA PRO A 164 3.43 -17.47 22.03
C PRO A 164 2.03 -17.58 21.40
N LEU A 165 0.96 -17.40 22.17
CA LEU A 165 -0.43 -17.40 21.66
C LEU A 165 -0.84 -16.08 20.99
N ASN A 166 -0.09 -15.01 21.24
CA ASN A 166 -0.32 -13.68 20.66
C ASN A 166 0.96 -13.14 20.04
N ALA A 167 1.74 -14.03 19.43
CA ALA A 167 2.96 -13.66 18.74
C ALA A 167 2.68 -12.78 17.50
N PHE A 168 3.63 -11.95 17.13
CA PHE A 168 3.55 -11.20 15.87
C PHE A 168 3.72 -12.15 14.67
N ASP A 169 2.85 -12.02 13.68
CA ASP A 169 2.89 -12.80 12.44
C ASP A 169 3.71 -12.11 11.34
N VAL A 170 3.77 -10.77 11.38
CA VAL A 170 4.51 -9.95 10.42
C VAL A 170 4.88 -8.61 11.05
N ILE A 171 6.00 -8.06 10.62
CA ILE A 171 6.50 -6.75 11.07
C ILE A 171 6.49 -5.77 9.89
N LEU A 172 5.91 -4.60 10.10
CA LEU A 172 6.03 -3.46 9.20
C LEU A 172 7.10 -2.52 9.75
N MET A 173 8.21 -2.35 9.05
CA MET A 173 9.23 -1.36 9.38
C MET A 173 9.02 -0.16 8.48
N CYS A 174 8.47 0.93 9.04
CA CYS A 174 7.95 2.02 8.24
C CYS A 174 8.49 3.39 8.66
N ARG A 175 8.70 4.22 7.63
CA ARG A 175 8.96 5.64 7.79
C ARG A 175 8.30 6.40 6.64
N GLY A 176 7.72 7.56 6.94
CA GLY A 176 7.24 8.48 5.91
C GLY A 176 8.37 9.02 5.04
N GLY A 177 8.05 9.71 3.96
CA GLY A 177 9.05 10.32 3.08
C GLY A 177 9.95 11.33 3.79
N GLY A 178 11.10 11.67 3.17
CA GLY A 178 12.08 12.62 3.67
C GLY A 178 13.28 12.71 2.76
N SER A 179 14.30 13.45 3.17
CA SER A 179 15.57 13.54 2.44
C SER A 179 16.38 12.25 2.52
N ILE A 180 17.38 12.07 1.67
CA ILE A 180 18.27 10.89 1.68
C ILE A 180 19.03 10.78 3.02
N GLU A 181 19.33 11.90 3.65
CA GLU A 181 19.96 11.97 4.97
C GLU A 181 19.03 11.40 6.05
N ASP A 182 17.75 11.69 5.94
CA ASP A 182 16.73 11.18 6.85
C ASP A 182 16.52 9.68 6.73
N LEU A 183 16.67 9.13 5.51
CA LEU A 183 16.54 7.69 5.24
C LEU A 183 17.82 6.94 5.54
N TRP A 184 18.93 7.66 5.81
CA TRP A 184 20.26 7.06 5.97
C TRP A 184 20.34 6.02 7.08
N ALA A 185 19.52 6.16 8.11
CA ALA A 185 19.43 5.20 9.21
C ALA A 185 19.11 3.77 8.76
N PHE A 186 18.39 3.60 7.64
CA PHE A 186 18.05 2.31 7.05
C PHE A 186 19.15 1.74 6.13
N ASN A 187 20.25 2.49 5.95
CA ASN A 187 21.46 2.06 5.24
C ASN A 187 22.57 1.57 6.20
N ASN A 188 22.20 1.04 7.34
CA ASN A 188 23.12 0.56 8.35
C ASN A 188 23.36 -0.95 8.23
N GLU A 189 24.63 -1.39 8.20
CA GLU A 189 24.99 -2.80 8.06
C GLU A 189 24.48 -3.67 9.22
N SER A 190 24.58 -3.19 10.47
CA SER A 190 24.12 -3.97 11.61
C SER A 190 22.61 -4.18 11.59
N LEU A 191 21.85 -3.15 11.17
CA LEU A 191 20.39 -3.27 10.98
C LEU A 191 20.08 -4.26 9.86
N ALA A 192 20.81 -4.21 8.75
CA ALA A 192 20.61 -5.15 7.64
C ALA A 192 20.80 -6.60 8.07
N ARG A 193 21.83 -6.88 8.86
CA ARG A 193 22.08 -8.22 9.39
C ARG A 193 21.02 -8.70 10.37
N GLU A 194 20.55 -7.80 11.24
CA GLU A 194 19.45 -8.11 12.16
C GLU A 194 18.14 -8.43 11.40
N ILE A 195 17.81 -7.67 10.32
CA ILE A 195 16.68 -7.97 9.44
C ILE A 195 16.84 -9.33 8.77
N TYR A 196 18.04 -9.64 8.27
CA TYR A 196 18.35 -10.90 7.60
C TYR A 196 18.14 -12.13 8.48
N ASP A 197 18.60 -12.06 9.73
CA ASP A 197 18.51 -13.15 10.69
C ASP A 197 17.15 -13.22 11.41
N PHE A 198 16.22 -12.30 11.08
CA PHE A 198 14.96 -12.17 11.80
C PHE A 198 13.98 -13.29 11.42
N PRO A 199 13.41 -14.02 12.40
CA PRO A 199 12.59 -15.22 12.15
C PRO A 199 11.15 -14.94 11.73
N ILE A 200 10.73 -13.66 11.68
CA ILE A 200 9.36 -13.24 11.35
C ILE A 200 9.45 -12.35 10.10
N PRO A 201 8.59 -12.52 9.09
CA PRO A 201 8.65 -11.73 7.88
C PRO A 201 8.56 -10.22 8.16
N ILE A 202 9.46 -9.47 7.53
CA ILE A 202 9.54 -8.01 7.63
C ILE A 202 9.16 -7.39 6.29
N VAL A 203 8.20 -6.47 6.34
CA VAL A 203 7.86 -5.60 5.20
C VAL A 203 8.46 -4.22 5.44
N SER A 204 9.35 -3.79 4.56
CA SER A 204 9.88 -2.43 4.56
C SER A 204 8.92 -1.50 3.84
N GLY A 205 8.50 -0.42 4.51
CA GLY A 205 7.71 0.68 3.97
C GLY A 205 8.42 2.00 4.21
N VAL A 206 9.66 2.13 3.68
CA VAL A 206 10.54 3.27 3.92
C VAL A 206 10.66 4.13 2.66
N GLY A 207 10.37 5.42 2.76
CA GLY A 207 10.55 6.38 1.66
C GLY A 207 9.43 6.36 0.63
N HIS A 208 9.81 6.56 -0.64
CA HIS A 208 8.93 6.62 -1.81
C HIS A 208 9.43 5.68 -2.92
N GLU A 209 8.75 5.65 -4.06
CA GLU A 209 9.03 4.73 -5.17
C GLU A 209 10.48 4.72 -5.65
N ILE A 210 11.14 5.88 -5.66
CA ILE A 210 12.50 6.08 -6.17
C ILE A 210 13.60 5.93 -5.10
N ASP A 211 13.23 5.95 -3.82
CA ASP A 211 14.17 5.94 -2.71
C ASP A 211 14.33 4.51 -2.18
N PHE A 212 15.48 3.89 -2.46
CA PHE A 212 15.80 2.55 -1.98
C PHE A 212 16.83 2.62 -0.85
N THR A 213 16.57 1.86 0.21
CA THR A 213 17.50 1.67 1.32
C THR A 213 18.03 0.25 1.36
N ILE A 214 19.13 0.02 2.10
CA ILE A 214 19.65 -1.35 2.34
C ILE A 214 18.60 -2.22 3.04
N ALA A 215 17.84 -1.65 3.97
CA ALA A 215 16.75 -2.36 4.62
C ALA A 215 15.70 -2.88 3.63
N ASP A 216 15.39 -2.13 2.55
CA ASP A 216 14.47 -2.57 1.50
C ASP A 216 14.96 -3.79 0.72
N PHE A 217 16.29 -3.88 0.51
CA PHE A 217 16.88 -5.02 -0.20
C PHE A 217 16.90 -6.28 0.66
N VAL A 218 17.11 -6.15 1.96
CA VAL A 218 17.20 -7.28 2.90
C VAL A 218 15.83 -7.74 3.38
N SER A 219 14.88 -6.85 3.58
CA SER A 219 13.51 -7.21 4.01
C SER A 219 12.85 -8.20 3.06
N ASP A 220 11.94 -9.01 3.57
CA ASP A 220 11.23 -10.05 2.80
C ASP A 220 10.41 -9.44 1.68
N LEU A 221 9.74 -8.32 1.95
CA LEU A 221 9.00 -7.58 0.95
C LEU A 221 9.22 -6.07 1.12
N ARG A 222 9.31 -5.36 -0.01
CA ARG A 222 9.36 -3.91 -0.05
C ARG A 222 8.00 -3.33 -0.48
N ALA A 223 7.58 -2.30 0.22
CA ALA A 223 6.48 -1.42 -0.17
C ALA A 223 6.99 0.00 -0.45
N PRO A 224 6.46 0.71 -1.44
CA PRO A 224 6.90 2.07 -1.76
C PRO A 224 6.50 3.12 -0.70
N THR A 225 5.54 2.80 0.17
CA THR A 225 5.04 3.69 1.22
C THR A 225 4.54 2.89 2.43
N PRO A 226 4.43 3.51 3.61
CA PRO A 226 3.81 2.88 4.78
C PRO A 226 2.39 2.36 4.52
N THR A 227 1.58 3.12 3.78
CA THR A 227 0.22 2.72 3.38
C THR A 227 0.25 1.48 2.49
N ALA A 228 1.13 1.46 1.49
CA ALA A 228 1.29 0.29 0.62
C ALA A 228 1.77 -0.96 1.39
N ALA A 229 2.62 -0.80 2.42
CA ALA A 229 3.00 -1.90 3.29
C ALA A 229 1.78 -2.49 4.02
N ALA A 230 0.91 -1.64 4.56
CA ALA A 230 -0.34 -2.06 5.19
C ALA A 230 -1.30 -2.75 4.20
N GLU A 231 -1.36 -2.27 2.95
CA GLU A 231 -2.17 -2.88 1.90
C GLU A 231 -1.67 -4.28 1.52
N LEU A 232 -0.35 -4.46 1.37
CA LEU A 232 0.25 -5.76 1.03
C LEU A 232 -0.04 -6.82 2.10
N VAL A 233 0.12 -6.52 3.38
CA VAL A 233 -0.12 -7.50 4.46
C VAL A 233 -1.60 -7.78 4.69
N THR A 234 -2.51 -6.93 4.19
CA THR A 234 -3.96 -7.10 4.33
C THR A 234 -4.65 -7.55 3.04
N GLU A 235 -3.89 -7.86 1.98
CA GLU A 235 -4.43 -8.18 0.66
C GLU A 235 -5.40 -9.37 0.68
N PHE A 236 -5.07 -10.42 1.41
CA PHE A 236 -5.94 -11.59 1.55
C PHE A 236 -7.32 -11.24 2.14
N TYR A 237 -7.35 -10.41 3.18
CA TYR A 237 -8.62 -10.03 3.82
C TYR A 237 -9.49 -9.20 2.88
N PHE A 238 -8.88 -8.33 2.11
CA PHE A 238 -9.58 -7.51 1.12
C PHE A 238 -10.20 -8.38 0.03
N GLN A 239 -9.46 -9.34 -0.52
CA GLN A 239 -9.95 -10.30 -1.51
C GLN A 239 -11.03 -11.22 -0.94
N LEU A 240 -10.92 -11.61 0.33
CA LEU A 240 -11.90 -12.44 1.02
C LEU A 240 -13.25 -11.71 1.17
N GLU A 241 -13.24 -10.44 1.54
CA GLU A 241 -14.45 -9.62 1.65
C GLU A 241 -15.18 -9.52 0.31
N ASP A 242 -14.46 -9.23 -0.77
CA ASP A 242 -15.02 -9.21 -2.12
C ASP A 242 -15.59 -10.58 -2.53
N THR A 243 -14.87 -11.66 -2.23
CA THR A 243 -15.32 -13.02 -2.53
C THR A 243 -16.63 -13.35 -1.78
N ILE A 244 -16.71 -13.07 -0.49
CA ILE A 244 -17.92 -13.28 0.32
C ILE A 244 -19.08 -12.46 -0.23
N SER A 245 -18.85 -11.20 -0.59
CA SER A 245 -19.88 -10.32 -1.17
C SER A 245 -20.41 -10.89 -2.50
N ASN A 246 -19.54 -11.39 -3.36
CA ASN A 246 -19.91 -11.97 -4.65
C ASN A 246 -20.68 -13.30 -4.47
N VAL A 247 -20.23 -14.17 -3.57
CA VAL A 247 -20.94 -15.42 -3.24
C VAL A 247 -22.33 -15.13 -2.68
N LYS A 248 -22.45 -14.16 -1.78
CA LYS A 248 -23.74 -13.72 -1.23
C LYS A 248 -24.71 -13.24 -2.32
N LYS A 249 -24.21 -12.40 -3.24
CA LYS A 249 -25.03 -11.90 -4.39
C LYS A 249 -25.49 -13.06 -5.28
N SER A 250 -24.58 -13.99 -5.61
CA SER A 250 -24.88 -15.16 -6.42
C SER A 250 -25.92 -16.07 -5.76
N LEU A 251 -25.76 -16.31 -4.45
CA LEU A 251 -26.72 -17.12 -3.68
C LEU A 251 -28.12 -16.50 -3.67
N LEU A 252 -28.20 -15.20 -3.41
CA LEU A 252 -29.50 -14.49 -3.44
C LEU A 252 -30.15 -14.54 -4.83
N GLY A 253 -29.36 -14.33 -5.89
CA GLY A 253 -29.85 -14.44 -7.27
C GLY A 253 -30.38 -15.85 -7.61
N SER A 254 -29.65 -16.88 -7.23
CA SER A 254 -30.06 -18.28 -7.43
C SER A 254 -31.32 -18.63 -6.66
N PHE A 255 -31.43 -18.13 -5.42
CA PHE A 255 -32.63 -18.34 -4.60
C PHE A 255 -33.85 -17.64 -5.20
N GLN A 256 -33.72 -16.41 -5.65
CA GLN A 256 -34.79 -15.67 -6.33
C GLN A 256 -35.25 -16.38 -7.61
N ALA A 257 -34.30 -16.85 -8.45
CA ALA A 257 -34.60 -17.61 -9.66
C ALA A 257 -35.39 -18.91 -9.35
N LEU A 258 -34.97 -19.65 -8.30
CA LEU A 258 -35.66 -20.86 -7.85
C LEU A 258 -37.11 -20.57 -7.39
N ILE A 259 -37.30 -19.51 -6.59
CA ILE A 259 -38.65 -19.10 -6.17
C ILE A 259 -39.52 -18.77 -7.37
N GLN A 260 -38.96 -18.01 -8.32
CA GLN A 260 -39.68 -17.62 -9.52
C GLN A 260 -40.06 -18.84 -10.39
N GLU A 261 -39.15 -19.79 -10.60
CA GLU A 261 -39.41 -21.07 -11.28
C GLU A 261 -40.54 -21.85 -10.60
N LYS A 262 -40.48 -22.01 -9.28
CA LYS A 262 -41.50 -22.75 -8.54
C LYS A 262 -42.85 -22.04 -8.56
N SER A 263 -42.87 -20.72 -8.42
CA SER A 263 -44.09 -19.89 -8.54
C SER A 263 -44.74 -20.02 -9.91
N GLN A 264 -43.93 -19.98 -10.97
CA GLN A 264 -44.43 -20.15 -12.33
C GLN A 264 -44.98 -21.55 -12.58
N LYS A 265 -44.30 -22.60 -12.03
CA LYS A 265 -44.78 -23.99 -12.12
C LYS A 265 -46.12 -24.16 -11.37
N ILE A 266 -46.29 -23.57 -10.21
CA ILE A 266 -47.55 -23.57 -9.46
C ILE A 266 -48.65 -22.87 -10.29
N LEU A 267 -48.37 -21.71 -10.86
CA LEU A 267 -49.31 -20.97 -11.69
C LEU A 267 -49.78 -21.79 -12.88
N LEU A 268 -48.85 -22.38 -13.64
CA LEU A 268 -49.16 -23.24 -14.79
C LEU A 268 -49.95 -24.50 -14.41
N THR A 269 -49.60 -25.12 -13.27
CA THR A 269 -50.32 -26.29 -12.77
C THR A 269 -51.73 -25.88 -12.34
N SER A 270 -51.89 -24.76 -11.68
CA SER A 270 -53.22 -24.23 -11.29
C SER A 270 -54.11 -23.88 -12.46
N GLN A 271 -53.57 -23.35 -13.55
CA GLN A 271 -54.31 -23.06 -14.79
C GLN A 271 -54.78 -24.33 -15.52
N ASN A 272 -54.00 -25.46 -15.39
CA ASN A 272 -54.36 -26.74 -15.98
C ASN A 272 -55.35 -27.57 -15.13
N LEU A 273 -55.58 -27.19 -13.89
CA LEU A 273 -56.56 -27.81 -13.02
C LEU A 273 -57.99 -27.37 -13.43
N LYS A 274 -58.70 -28.25 -14.16
CA LYS A 274 -60.13 -28.04 -14.39
C LYS A 274 -60.86 -28.12 -13.07
N SER A 275 -61.72 -27.15 -12.81
CA SER A 275 -62.57 -27.20 -11.61
C SER A 275 -63.47 -28.46 -11.70
N PRO A 276 -63.74 -29.14 -10.57
CA PRO A 276 -64.64 -30.32 -10.59
C PRO A 276 -66.02 -29.95 -11.16
N MET A 277 -66.47 -28.73 -10.99
CA MET A 277 -67.73 -28.25 -11.53
C MET A 277 -67.71 -28.11 -13.06
N THR A 278 -66.57 -27.71 -13.67
CA THR A 278 -66.39 -27.64 -15.10
C THR A 278 -66.37 -29.05 -15.71
N LEU A 279 -65.72 -30.03 -15.07
CA LEU A 279 -65.71 -31.42 -15.48
C LEU A 279 -67.10 -32.04 -15.43
N LEU A 280 -67.86 -31.81 -14.36
CA LEU A 280 -69.28 -32.24 -14.20
C LEU A 280 -70.13 -31.64 -15.29
N LYS A 281 -69.98 -30.34 -15.61
CA LYS A 281 -70.75 -29.69 -16.64
C LYS A 281 -70.45 -30.26 -18.05
N GLU A 282 -69.15 -30.49 -18.34
CA GLU A 282 -68.71 -31.11 -19.62
C GLU A 282 -69.28 -32.55 -19.76
N GLN A 283 -69.28 -33.33 -18.68
CA GLN A 283 -69.86 -34.69 -18.65
C GLN A 283 -71.38 -34.68 -18.77
N SER A 284 -72.07 -33.79 -18.06
CA SER A 284 -73.52 -33.59 -18.19
C SER A 284 -73.92 -33.24 -19.64
N GLN A 285 -73.19 -32.29 -20.25
CA GLN A 285 -73.47 -31.87 -21.61
C GLN A 285 -73.22 -33.00 -22.64
N SER A 286 -72.20 -33.86 -22.37
CA SER A 286 -71.92 -35.03 -23.20
C SER A 286 -73.03 -36.06 -23.10
N LEU A 287 -73.60 -36.24 -21.89
CA LEU A 287 -74.71 -37.16 -21.63
C LEU A 287 -75.97 -36.67 -22.30
N ASP A 288 -76.35 -35.40 -22.19
CA ASP A 288 -77.48 -34.77 -22.90
C ASP A 288 -77.37 -34.96 -24.43
N ASN A 289 -76.18 -34.76 -24.99
CA ASN A 289 -75.94 -34.99 -26.45
C ASN A 289 -76.14 -36.45 -26.84
N LEU A 290 -75.75 -37.41 -25.99
CA LEU A 290 -75.94 -38.84 -26.25
C LEU A 290 -77.43 -39.21 -26.17
N GLU A 291 -78.18 -38.66 -25.20
CA GLU A 291 -79.65 -38.85 -25.09
C GLU A 291 -80.40 -38.31 -26.33
N ILE A 292 -80.02 -37.12 -26.80
CA ILE A 292 -80.59 -36.51 -28.02
C ILE A 292 -80.32 -37.42 -29.23
N ARG A 293 -79.08 -37.91 -29.40
CA ARG A 293 -78.71 -38.82 -30.52
C ARG A 293 -79.47 -40.12 -30.39
N LEU A 294 -79.58 -40.75 -29.23
CA LEU A 294 -80.34 -41.96 -28.97
C LEU A 294 -81.80 -41.77 -29.34
N SER A 295 -82.44 -40.66 -28.91
CA SER A 295 -83.81 -40.32 -29.26
C SER A 295 -84.04 -40.12 -30.75
N GLN A 296 -83.10 -39.50 -31.45
CA GLN A 296 -83.19 -39.36 -32.94
C GLN A 296 -83.11 -40.69 -33.63
N ILE A 297 -82.19 -41.61 -33.24
CA ILE A 297 -82.06 -42.89 -33.81
C ILE A 297 -83.32 -43.75 -33.56
N MET A 298 -83.87 -43.72 -32.35
CA MET A 298 -85.08 -44.40 -32.03
C MET A 298 -86.30 -43.91 -32.87
N ARG A 299 -86.37 -42.57 -33.12
CA ARG A 299 -87.42 -42.00 -34.00
C ARG A 299 -87.24 -42.39 -35.47
N SER A 300 -86.02 -42.67 -35.94
CA SER A 300 -85.77 -43.09 -37.32
C SER A 300 -85.98 -44.57 -37.55
N LEU A 301 -86.12 -45.37 -36.54
CA LEU A 301 -86.34 -46.78 -36.56
C LEU A 301 -87.83 -47.16 -36.38
N MET A 302 -88.70 -46.22 -36.06
CA MET A 302 -90.18 -46.35 -36.10
C MET A 302 -90.69 -45.76 -37.40
#